data_2e1a5f8ce6845441ec773fbd7a33af78
#
_entry.id   2e1a5f8ce6845441ec773fbd7a33af78
#
_cell.length_a   1.000
_cell.length_b   1.000
_cell.length_c   1.000
_cell.angle_alpha   90.00
_cell.angle_beta   90.00
_cell.angle_gamma   90.00
#
_symmetry.space_group_name_H-M   'P 1'
#
loop_
_entity.id
_entity.type
_entity.pdbx_description
1 polymer ?
#
loop_
_entity_poly.entity_id
_entity_poly.type
_entity_poly.pdbx_seq_one_letter_code
_entity_poly.pdbx_strand_id
1 'polypeptide(L)'
;FIACPASHVMILGIAGGNGLEHITDGRFDKVYAVDVNALYLEEVVRRYANLNGVLECLCLDLKEEIAKLPHADMVIANLLIEYIGYQCFQKVIQHVSPAYVSCIIQVNLEDAWISDSPYLHVFDRLDAIHHQMDEQGLKKIMSEINYFPRNSLEYMLPNGKKLVQIDFNRYPSGLPAGCLDR
;
A
#
# COMPACT_ATOMS: atom_id res chain seq x y z
N PHE A 1 4.70 0.93 -11.27
CA PHE A 1 5.75 1.97 -11.12
C PHE A 1 6.02 2.79 -12.37
N ILE A 2 5.85 2.25 -13.57
CA ILE A 2 6.47 2.83 -14.79
C ILE A 2 5.62 3.93 -15.46
N ALA A 3 4.33 4.03 -15.19
CA ALA A 3 3.41 4.88 -15.96
C ALA A 3 2.93 6.17 -15.27
N CYS A 4 3.32 6.44 -14.01
CA CYS A 4 2.87 7.62 -13.28
C CYS A 4 3.99 8.67 -13.17
N PRO A 5 3.71 9.95 -13.46
CA PRO A 5 4.67 11.03 -13.28
C PRO A 5 4.75 11.44 -11.81
N ALA A 6 5.35 10.57 -10.99
CA ALA A 6 5.57 10.79 -9.56
C ALA A 6 7.06 11.01 -9.31
N SER A 7 7.43 12.04 -8.58
CA SER A 7 8.80 12.28 -8.12
C SER A 7 9.02 11.88 -6.66
N HIS A 8 7.97 11.96 -5.84
CA HIS A 8 7.97 11.54 -4.44
C HIS A 8 7.06 10.33 -4.27
N VAL A 9 7.62 9.20 -3.85
CA VAL A 9 6.89 7.95 -3.65
C VAL A 9 6.94 7.54 -2.18
N MET A 10 5.83 7.12 -1.63
CA MET A 10 5.73 6.58 -0.28
C MET A 10 5.31 5.11 -0.36
N ILE A 11 6.08 4.24 0.28
CA ILE A 11 5.81 2.80 0.37
C ILE A 11 5.45 2.51 1.82
N LEU A 12 4.22 2.10 2.04
CA LEU A 12 3.68 1.76 3.34
C LEU A 12 3.86 0.25 3.60
N GLY A 13 4.38 -0.11 4.77
CA GLY A 13 4.67 -1.50 5.12
C GLY A 13 5.82 -2.07 4.29
N ILE A 14 6.97 -1.38 4.29
CA ILE A 14 8.11 -1.74 3.43
C ILE A 14 8.73 -3.09 3.78
N ALA A 15 8.57 -3.57 5.02
CA ALA A 15 9.16 -4.82 5.51
C ALA A 15 10.66 -4.91 5.19
N GLY A 16 11.12 -6.00 4.56
CA GLY A 16 12.53 -6.20 4.17
C GLY A 16 12.99 -5.41 2.93
N GLY A 17 12.16 -4.52 2.39
CA GLY A 17 12.53 -3.64 1.26
C GLY A 17 12.45 -4.31 -0.12
N ASN A 18 11.71 -5.39 -0.27
CA ASN A 18 11.51 -6.03 -1.57
C ASN A 18 10.81 -5.08 -2.55
N GLY A 19 11.38 -4.92 -3.75
CA GLY A 19 10.91 -4.00 -4.76
C GLY A 19 11.72 -2.70 -4.84
N LEU A 20 12.51 -2.35 -3.82
CA LEU A 20 13.41 -1.19 -3.86
C LEU A 20 14.56 -1.38 -4.87
N GLU A 21 14.90 -2.61 -5.24
CA GLU A 21 15.85 -2.93 -6.30
C GLU A 21 15.43 -2.41 -7.68
N HIS A 22 14.16 -2.07 -7.86
CA HIS A 22 13.64 -1.48 -9.09
C HIS A 22 13.73 0.05 -9.12
N ILE A 23 14.21 0.68 -8.05
CA ILE A 23 14.47 2.12 -8.02
C ILE A 23 15.79 2.37 -8.71
N THR A 24 15.71 3.01 -9.88
CA THR A 24 16.88 3.40 -10.66
C THR A 24 17.24 4.86 -10.39
N ASP A 25 18.53 5.18 -10.55
CA ASP A 25 19.06 6.53 -10.37
C ASP A 25 18.29 7.57 -11.21
N GLY A 26 17.93 8.68 -10.57
CA GLY A 26 17.25 9.79 -11.21
C GLY A 26 15.76 9.56 -11.55
N ARG A 27 15.18 8.42 -11.17
CA ARG A 27 13.75 8.16 -11.40
C ARG A 27 12.85 8.87 -10.40
N PHE A 28 13.29 8.96 -9.14
CA PHE A 28 12.56 9.61 -8.06
C PHE A 28 13.46 10.59 -7.32
N ASP A 29 12.91 11.72 -6.92
CA ASP A 29 13.59 12.68 -6.05
C ASP A 29 13.61 12.18 -4.62
N LYS A 30 12.53 11.50 -4.19
CA LYS A 30 12.39 10.97 -2.83
C LYS A 30 11.55 9.69 -2.79
N VAL A 31 11.99 8.74 -1.98
CA VAL A 31 11.25 7.52 -1.65
C VAL A 31 11.16 7.40 -0.14
N TYR A 32 9.95 7.46 0.40
CA TYR A 32 9.67 7.25 1.82
C TYR A 32 9.32 5.78 2.05
N ALA A 33 10.12 5.10 2.85
CA ALA A 33 9.89 3.73 3.29
C ALA A 33 9.32 3.74 4.71
N VAL A 34 8.04 3.44 4.86
CA VAL A 34 7.33 3.52 6.14
C VAL A 34 7.08 2.12 6.69
N ASP A 35 7.47 1.89 7.94
CA ASP A 35 7.16 0.66 8.67
C ASP A 35 7.10 0.94 10.18
N VAL A 36 6.35 0.13 10.93
CA VAL A 36 6.32 0.19 12.39
C VAL A 36 7.51 -0.56 13.02
N ASN A 37 8.14 -1.45 12.27
CA ASN A 37 9.25 -2.26 12.75
C ASN A 37 10.60 -1.62 12.42
N ALA A 38 11.26 -1.06 13.44
CA ALA A 38 12.56 -0.42 13.30
C ALA A 38 13.64 -1.36 12.74
N LEU A 39 13.62 -2.66 13.08
CA LEU A 39 14.61 -3.63 12.60
C LEU A 39 14.49 -3.87 11.08
N TYR A 40 13.28 -3.82 10.54
CA TYR A 40 13.08 -3.88 9.09
C TYR A 40 13.69 -2.67 8.41
N LEU A 41 13.49 -1.48 8.96
CA LEU A 41 14.03 -0.24 8.40
C LEU A 41 15.57 -0.20 8.49
N GLU A 42 16.17 -0.69 9.57
CA GLU A 42 17.63 -0.84 9.68
C GLU A 42 18.18 -1.74 8.58
N GLU A 43 17.52 -2.88 8.32
CA GLU A 43 17.90 -3.79 7.25
C GLU A 43 17.73 -3.15 5.86
N VAL A 44 16.66 -2.40 5.65
CA VAL A 44 16.43 -1.63 4.41
C VAL A 44 17.55 -0.63 4.17
N VAL A 45 17.94 0.17 5.17
CA VAL A 45 19.06 1.12 5.06
C VAL A 45 20.36 0.43 4.73
N ARG A 46 20.62 -0.72 5.38
CA ARG A 46 21.85 -1.50 5.13
C ARG A 46 21.88 -2.09 3.73
N ARG A 47 20.76 -2.66 3.28
CA ARG A 47 20.64 -3.35 1.99
C ARG A 47 20.67 -2.39 0.80
N TYR A 48 20.09 -1.18 0.98
CA TYR A 48 19.92 -0.20 -0.08
C TYR A 48 20.73 1.08 0.18
N ALA A 49 21.95 0.93 0.69
CA ALA A 49 22.87 2.05 0.97
C ALA A 49 23.20 2.88 -0.29
N ASN A 50 23.09 2.28 -1.48
CA ASN A 50 23.21 2.98 -2.76
C ASN A 50 22.09 3.99 -3.04
N LEU A 51 20.95 3.89 -2.37
CA LEU A 51 19.83 4.84 -2.49
C LEU A 51 19.94 6.00 -1.47
N ASN A 52 21.10 6.18 -0.84
CA ASN A 52 21.35 7.26 0.11
C ASN A 52 21.08 8.63 -0.55
N GLY A 53 20.29 9.47 0.13
CA GLY A 53 19.83 10.77 -0.39
C GLY A 53 18.45 10.70 -1.07
N VAL A 54 18.08 9.58 -1.68
CA VAL A 54 16.73 9.37 -2.26
C VAL A 54 15.81 8.64 -1.28
N LEU A 55 16.30 7.56 -0.65
CA LEU A 55 15.53 6.75 0.29
C LEU A 55 15.55 7.38 1.69
N GLU A 56 14.37 7.51 2.30
CA GLU A 56 14.17 7.94 3.68
C GLU A 56 13.27 6.96 4.41
N CYS A 57 13.78 6.37 5.49
CA CYS A 57 13.05 5.41 6.30
C CYS A 57 12.34 6.13 7.46
N LEU A 58 11.04 5.87 7.61
CA LEU A 58 10.18 6.45 8.63
C LEU A 58 9.62 5.33 9.51
N CYS A 59 10.07 5.27 10.77
CA CYS A 59 9.53 4.32 11.75
C CYS A 59 8.29 4.93 12.40
N LEU A 60 7.09 4.57 11.90
CA LEU A 60 5.82 5.16 12.30
C LEU A 60 4.73 4.10 12.43
N ASP A 61 3.93 4.20 13.50
CA ASP A 61 2.65 3.51 13.57
C ASP A 61 1.57 4.31 12.85
N LEU A 62 1.10 3.78 11.72
CA LEU A 62 0.06 4.42 10.90
C LEU A 62 -1.28 4.58 11.63
N LYS A 63 -1.53 3.84 12.71
CA LYS A 63 -2.75 4.01 13.51
C LYS A 63 -2.71 5.23 14.42
N GLU A 64 -1.51 5.64 14.84
CA GLU A 64 -1.32 6.69 15.86
C GLU A 64 -0.60 7.93 15.31
N GLU A 65 0.24 7.78 14.28
CA GLU A 65 1.22 8.79 13.89
C GLU A 65 1.06 9.34 12.47
N ILE A 66 -0.14 9.23 11.88
CA ILE A 66 -0.44 9.68 10.51
C ILE A 66 0.05 11.13 10.26
N ALA A 67 -0.09 12.02 11.24
CA ALA A 67 0.29 13.43 11.12
C ALA A 67 1.79 13.67 10.86
N LYS A 68 2.63 12.65 11.08
CA LYS A 68 4.07 12.73 10.81
C LYS A 68 4.46 12.34 9.38
N LEU A 69 3.52 11.79 8.60
CA LEU A 69 3.79 11.41 7.22
C LEU A 69 3.98 12.66 6.35
N PRO A 70 5.03 12.72 5.51
CA PRO A 70 5.19 13.78 4.54
C PRO A 70 4.20 13.64 3.38
N HIS A 71 4.10 14.68 2.55
CA HIS A 71 3.40 14.57 1.27
C HIS A 71 4.19 13.70 0.29
N ALA A 72 3.46 12.96 -0.56
CA ALA A 72 4.02 12.19 -1.66
C ALA A 72 3.08 12.24 -2.86
N ASP A 73 3.63 12.11 -4.07
CA ASP A 73 2.84 12.10 -5.31
C ASP A 73 2.15 10.75 -5.50
N MET A 74 2.79 9.68 -5.00
CA MET A 74 2.30 8.30 -5.11
C MET A 74 2.43 7.57 -3.78
N VAL A 75 1.40 6.82 -3.41
CA VAL A 75 1.41 5.88 -2.27
C VAL A 75 1.27 4.46 -2.78
N ILE A 76 2.10 3.57 -2.25
CA ILE A 76 2.08 2.13 -2.51
C ILE A 76 1.81 1.41 -1.19
N ALA A 77 0.84 0.49 -1.19
CA ALA A 77 0.48 -0.33 -0.03
C ALA A 77 0.20 -1.77 -0.47
N ASN A 78 1.20 -2.64 -0.32
CA ASN A 78 1.10 -4.04 -0.73
C ASN A 78 0.91 -4.93 0.50
N LEU A 79 -0.25 -5.59 0.61
CA LEU A 79 -0.60 -6.51 1.71
C LEU A 79 -0.47 -5.85 3.10
N LEU A 80 -0.78 -4.57 3.19
CA LEU A 80 -0.74 -3.79 4.44
C LEU A 80 -2.14 -3.45 4.95
N ILE A 81 -3.09 -3.22 4.04
CA ILE A 81 -4.43 -2.73 4.38
C ILE A 81 -5.14 -3.72 5.29
N GLU A 82 -4.85 -5.02 5.14
CA GLU A 82 -5.34 -6.11 5.98
C GLU A 82 -4.99 -5.94 7.47
N TYR A 83 -3.88 -5.27 7.77
CA TYR A 83 -3.39 -5.07 9.15
C TYR A 83 -3.83 -3.75 9.77
N ILE A 84 -4.00 -2.71 8.97
CA ILE A 84 -4.40 -1.38 9.46
C ILE A 84 -5.89 -1.10 9.29
N GLY A 85 -6.57 -1.83 8.41
CA GLY A 85 -7.98 -1.68 8.08
C GLY A 85 -8.28 -0.51 7.14
N TYR A 86 -9.46 -0.55 6.52
CA TYR A 86 -9.90 0.45 5.55
C TYR A 86 -9.92 1.88 6.07
N GLN A 87 -10.42 2.09 7.30
CA GLN A 87 -10.55 3.44 7.86
C GLN A 87 -9.19 4.10 8.14
N CYS A 88 -8.22 3.32 8.62
CA CYS A 88 -6.87 3.84 8.83
C CYS A 88 -6.22 4.17 7.48
N PHE A 89 -6.31 3.26 6.51
CA PHE A 89 -5.79 3.50 5.16
C PHE A 89 -6.39 4.74 4.52
N GLN A 90 -7.71 4.91 4.58
CA GLN A 90 -8.41 6.10 4.07
C GLN A 90 -7.86 7.41 4.70
N LYS A 91 -7.66 7.44 6.03
CA LYS A 91 -7.08 8.60 6.73
C LYS A 91 -5.64 8.87 6.27
N VAL A 92 -4.83 7.83 6.08
CA VAL A 92 -3.46 7.96 5.53
C VAL A 92 -3.49 8.62 4.16
N ILE A 93 -4.34 8.13 3.25
CA ILE A 93 -4.47 8.69 1.90
C ILE A 93 -5.00 10.13 1.93
N GLN A 94 -5.95 10.45 2.80
CA GLN A 94 -6.42 11.82 2.97
C GLN A 94 -5.31 12.76 3.45
N HIS A 95 -4.48 12.32 4.39
CA HIS A 95 -3.39 13.12 4.94
C HIS A 95 -2.26 13.33 3.92
N VAL A 96 -1.73 12.24 3.34
CA VAL A 96 -0.64 12.29 2.34
C VAL A 96 -1.09 12.98 1.06
N SER A 97 -2.37 12.81 0.69
CA SER A 97 -3.04 13.46 -0.45
C SER A 97 -2.34 13.22 -1.80
N PRO A 98 -1.93 11.98 -2.13
CA PRO A 98 -1.20 11.66 -3.34
C PRO A 98 -2.07 11.82 -4.60
N ALA A 99 -1.44 12.01 -5.77
CA ALA A 99 -2.14 11.96 -7.05
C ALA A 99 -2.48 10.51 -7.46
N TYR A 100 -1.64 9.56 -7.04
CA TYR A 100 -1.72 8.15 -7.42
C TYR A 100 -1.63 7.25 -6.19
N VAL A 101 -2.44 6.19 -6.17
CA VAL A 101 -2.38 5.14 -5.15
C VAL A 101 -2.36 3.80 -5.85
N SER A 102 -1.40 2.94 -5.50
CA SER A 102 -1.35 1.54 -5.93
C SER A 102 -1.38 0.64 -4.71
N CYS A 103 -2.31 -0.29 -4.66
CA CYS A 103 -2.39 -1.24 -3.56
C CYS A 103 -2.64 -2.65 -4.04
N ILE A 104 -2.10 -3.61 -3.29
CA ILE A 104 -2.37 -5.03 -3.44
C ILE A 104 -3.01 -5.51 -2.15
N ILE A 105 -4.18 -6.14 -2.29
CA ILE A 105 -4.89 -6.81 -1.20
C ILE A 105 -4.98 -8.31 -1.48
N GLN A 106 -5.03 -9.12 -0.42
CA GLN A 106 -5.34 -10.54 -0.53
C GLN A 106 -6.83 -10.77 -0.27
N VAL A 107 -7.49 -11.45 -1.21
CA VAL A 107 -8.90 -11.83 -1.10
C VAL A 107 -9.02 -13.33 -0.99
N ASN A 108 -9.77 -13.81 -0.01
CA ASN A 108 -10.09 -15.21 0.14
C ASN A 108 -11.34 -15.56 -0.70
N LEU A 109 -11.27 -16.60 -1.51
CA LEU A 109 -12.38 -17.02 -2.38
C LEU A 109 -13.33 -18.02 -1.71
N GLU A 110 -12.88 -18.65 -0.62
CA GLU A 110 -13.68 -19.62 0.14
C GLU A 110 -13.85 -19.12 1.58
N ASP A 111 -15.00 -19.43 2.19
CA ASP A 111 -15.30 -19.13 3.59
C ASP A 111 -14.44 -19.94 4.60
N ALA A 112 -13.57 -20.81 4.11
CA ALA A 112 -12.69 -21.63 4.92
C ALA A 112 -11.39 -20.90 5.29
N TRP A 113 -11.34 -20.40 6.48
CA TRP A 113 -10.22 -19.68 7.10
C TRP A 113 -8.96 -20.51 7.39
N ILE A 114 -8.95 -21.79 7.04
CA ILE A 114 -7.87 -22.70 7.46
C ILE A 114 -6.99 -23.00 6.24
N SER A 115 -5.91 -22.25 6.08
CA SER A 115 -4.78 -22.78 5.34
C SER A 115 -3.99 -23.69 6.30
N ASP A 116 -3.94 -24.98 5.98
CA ASP A 116 -3.04 -25.96 6.62
C ASP A 116 -1.58 -25.57 6.34
N SER A 117 -1.09 -24.58 7.09
CA SER A 117 0.33 -24.25 7.11
C SER A 117 0.97 -24.93 8.31
N PRO A 118 2.13 -25.61 8.17
CA PRO A 118 2.85 -26.17 9.30
C PRO A 118 3.36 -25.12 10.31
N TYR A 119 3.11 -23.84 10.03
CA TYR A 119 3.45 -22.69 10.88
C TYR A 119 2.25 -22.05 11.60
N LEU A 120 1.16 -22.80 11.82
CA LEU A 120 -0.11 -22.34 12.39
C LEU A 120 0.02 -21.51 13.67
N HIS A 121 1.00 -21.80 14.53
CA HIS A 121 1.14 -21.11 15.82
C HIS A 121 1.98 -19.84 15.81
N VAL A 122 2.69 -19.55 14.72
CA VAL A 122 3.52 -18.34 14.60
C VAL A 122 2.67 -17.11 14.24
N PHE A 123 1.50 -17.32 13.66
CA PHE A 123 0.59 -16.28 13.15
C PHE A 123 -0.62 -15.99 14.05
N ASP A 124 -0.83 -16.73 15.14
CA ASP A 124 -1.99 -16.56 16.05
C ASP A 124 -2.17 -15.12 16.57
N ARG A 125 -1.08 -14.35 16.68
CA ARG A 125 -1.15 -12.93 17.03
C ARG A 125 -1.52 -12.02 15.86
N LEU A 126 -1.30 -12.43 14.62
CA LEU A 126 -1.62 -11.66 13.43
C LEU A 126 -3.09 -11.87 13.03
N ASP A 127 -3.66 -13.05 13.27
CA ASP A 127 -5.06 -13.34 12.96
C ASP A 127 -6.03 -12.45 13.74
N ALA A 128 -5.65 -11.98 14.94
CA ALA A 128 -6.46 -11.09 15.75
C ALA A 128 -6.57 -9.65 15.21
N ILE A 129 -5.68 -9.25 14.29
CA ILE A 129 -5.62 -7.91 13.67
C ILE A 129 -5.85 -7.94 12.16
N HIS A 130 -5.98 -9.11 11.57
CA HIS A 130 -6.16 -9.25 10.14
C HIS A 130 -7.62 -8.98 9.74
N HIS A 131 -7.84 -7.98 8.90
CA HIS A 131 -9.15 -7.65 8.36
C HIS A 131 -9.38 -8.40 7.05
N GLN A 132 -10.57 -8.98 6.90
CA GLN A 132 -10.97 -9.55 5.62
C GLN A 132 -11.15 -8.43 4.61
N MET A 133 -10.45 -8.53 3.48
CA MET A 133 -10.47 -7.54 2.41
C MET A 133 -11.32 -8.02 1.26
N ASP A 134 -12.01 -7.05 0.64
CA ASP A 134 -12.70 -7.24 -0.62
C ASP A 134 -12.48 -6.02 -1.53
N GLU A 135 -12.54 -6.26 -2.82
CA GLU A 135 -12.28 -5.23 -3.82
C GLU A 135 -13.31 -4.10 -3.80
N GLN A 136 -14.58 -4.44 -3.56
CA GLN A 136 -15.66 -3.45 -3.56
C GLN A 136 -15.59 -2.54 -2.33
N GLY A 137 -15.28 -3.10 -1.17
CA GLY A 137 -15.05 -2.35 0.06
C GLY A 137 -13.92 -1.35 -0.10
N LEU A 138 -12.78 -1.77 -0.68
CA LEU A 138 -11.67 -0.87 -0.94
C LEU A 138 -12.04 0.23 -1.93
N LYS A 139 -12.67 -0.10 -3.06
CA LYS A 139 -13.15 0.90 -4.04
C LYS A 139 -14.13 1.89 -3.44
N LYS A 140 -15.03 1.43 -2.57
CA LYS A 140 -15.99 2.28 -1.90
C LYS A 140 -15.31 3.31 -1.01
N ILE A 141 -14.45 2.90 -0.08
CA ILE A 141 -13.79 3.83 0.85
C ILE A 141 -12.89 4.83 0.11
N MET A 142 -12.27 4.42 -0.98
CA MET A 142 -11.44 5.29 -1.79
C MET A 142 -12.29 6.32 -2.58
N SER A 143 -13.46 5.93 -3.08
CA SER A 143 -14.37 6.84 -3.78
C SER A 143 -14.92 7.94 -2.87
N GLU A 144 -15.11 7.68 -1.58
CA GLU A 144 -15.54 8.66 -0.58
C GLU A 144 -14.56 9.83 -0.41
N ILE A 145 -13.29 9.61 -0.79
CA ILE A 145 -12.22 10.61 -0.75
C ILE A 145 -11.72 11.03 -2.14
N ASN A 146 -12.55 10.85 -3.17
CA ASN A 146 -12.30 11.23 -4.56
C ASN A 146 -11.14 10.48 -5.24
N TYR A 147 -10.89 9.22 -4.87
CA TYR A 147 -9.99 8.33 -5.60
C TYR A 147 -10.79 7.25 -6.31
N PHE A 148 -10.59 7.14 -7.62
CA PHE A 148 -11.32 6.19 -8.46
C PHE A 148 -10.36 5.20 -9.12
N PRO A 149 -10.78 3.93 -9.29
CA PRO A 149 -9.93 2.93 -9.89
C PRO A 149 -9.66 3.25 -11.37
N ARG A 150 -8.37 3.18 -11.73
CA ARG A 150 -7.88 3.30 -13.10
C ARG A 150 -7.62 1.93 -13.71
N ASN A 151 -7.10 1.03 -12.90
CA ASN A 151 -6.70 -0.31 -13.31
C ASN A 151 -6.97 -1.30 -12.18
N SER A 152 -7.32 -2.53 -12.53
CA SER A 152 -7.43 -3.64 -11.57
C SER A 152 -6.89 -4.91 -12.24
N LEU A 153 -6.00 -5.62 -11.53
CA LEU A 153 -5.39 -6.86 -11.98
C LEU A 153 -5.58 -7.93 -10.88
N GLU A 154 -5.90 -9.13 -11.28
CA GLU A 154 -6.07 -10.26 -10.37
C GLU A 154 -5.02 -11.35 -10.65
N TYR A 155 -4.47 -11.92 -9.58
CA TYR A 155 -3.53 -13.01 -9.63
C TYR A 155 -4.00 -14.13 -8.71
N MET A 156 -4.35 -15.26 -9.29
CA MET A 156 -4.79 -16.45 -8.55
C MET A 156 -3.61 -17.11 -7.85
N LEU A 157 -3.78 -17.43 -6.58
CA LEU A 157 -2.82 -18.18 -5.79
C LEU A 157 -3.25 -19.65 -5.69
N PRO A 158 -2.30 -20.61 -5.56
CA PRO A 158 -2.60 -22.05 -5.52
C PRO A 158 -3.51 -22.50 -4.36
N ASN A 159 -3.64 -21.69 -3.31
CA ASN A 159 -4.34 -22.00 -2.07
C ASN A 159 -5.77 -21.45 -2.00
N GLY A 160 -6.43 -21.22 -3.13
CA GLY A 160 -7.81 -20.68 -3.18
C GLY A 160 -7.93 -19.21 -2.79
N LYS A 161 -6.80 -18.49 -2.75
CA LYS A 161 -6.74 -17.04 -2.52
C LYS A 161 -6.42 -16.33 -3.83
N LYS A 162 -6.70 -15.04 -3.88
CA LYS A 162 -6.23 -14.18 -4.98
C LYS A 162 -5.59 -12.91 -4.44
N LEU A 163 -4.60 -12.40 -5.16
CA LEU A 163 -4.11 -11.05 -5.00
C LEU A 163 -4.86 -10.15 -5.98
N VAL A 164 -5.32 -9.02 -5.48
CA VAL A 164 -5.97 -7.99 -6.31
C VAL A 164 -5.16 -6.73 -6.20
N GLN A 165 -4.52 -6.34 -7.30
CA GLN A 165 -3.88 -5.04 -7.45
C GLN A 165 -4.91 -4.05 -7.95
N ILE A 166 -5.01 -2.88 -7.31
CA ILE A 166 -5.87 -1.78 -7.75
C ILE A 166 -5.06 -0.50 -7.75
N ASP A 167 -5.04 0.17 -8.89
CA ASP A 167 -4.44 1.49 -9.05
C ASP A 167 -5.54 2.54 -9.08
N PHE A 168 -5.40 3.59 -8.26
CA PHE A 168 -6.35 4.69 -8.17
C PHE A 168 -5.70 6.00 -8.58
N ASN A 169 -6.48 6.85 -9.23
CA ASN A 169 -6.14 8.24 -9.45
C ASN A 169 -7.05 9.14 -8.60
N ARG A 170 -6.47 10.24 -8.10
CA ARG A 170 -7.25 11.31 -7.48
C ARG A 170 -7.89 12.18 -8.54
N TYR A 171 -9.17 12.48 -8.36
CA TYR A 171 -9.87 13.45 -9.19
C TYR A 171 -10.05 14.78 -8.43
N PRO A 172 -9.94 15.93 -9.13
CA PRO A 172 -10.22 17.22 -8.53
C PRO A 172 -11.67 17.26 -8.01
N SER A 173 -11.84 17.78 -6.80
CA SER A 173 -13.16 17.96 -6.19
C SER A 173 -14.00 18.86 -7.10
N GLY A 174 -15.12 18.34 -7.65
CA GLY A 174 -16.06 19.12 -8.46
C GLY A 174 -16.31 18.66 -9.89
N LEU A 175 -15.60 17.64 -10.40
CA LEU A 175 -15.96 17.00 -11.67
C LEU A 175 -16.89 15.81 -11.40
N PRO A 176 -18.06 15.72 -12.08
CA PRO A 176 -18.93 14.56 -11.95
C PRO A 176 -18.24 13.31 -12.51
N ALA A 177 -18.45 12.17 -11.86
CA ALA A 177 -17.88 10.87 -12.20
C ALA A 177 -18.17 10.34 -13.65
N GLY A 178 -18.94 11.08 -14.42
CA GLY A 178 -19.39 10.74 -15.78
C GLY A 178 -18.53 11.27 -16.93
N CYS A 179 -17.37 11.92 -16.69
CA CYS A 179 -16.50 12.45 -17.76
C CYS A 179 -15.34 11.50 -18.14
N LEU A 180 -15.46 10.20 -17.88
CA LEU A 180 -14.36 9.25 -17.97
C LEU A 180 -14.29 8.41 -19.27
N ASP A 181 -15.20 8.63 -20.22
CA ASP A 181 -15.18 7.96 -21.53
C ASP A 181 -14.98 8.99 -22.65
N ARG A 182 -13.73 9.38 -22.88
CA ARG A 182 -13.26 9.85 -24.21
C ARG A 182 -11.75 9.65 -24.35
#